data_cf4fb229b295167ae98555b601db25b1
#
_entry.id   cf4fb229b295167ae98555b601db25b1
#
_cell.length_a   1.000
_cell.length_b   1.000
_cell.length_c   1.000
_cell.angle_alpha   90.00
_cell.angle_beta   90.00
_cell.angle_gamma   90.00
#
_symmetry.space_group_name_H-M   'P 1'
#
loop_
_entity.id
_entity.type
_entity.pdbx_description
1 polymer ?
#
loop_
_entity_poly.entity_id
_entity_poly.type
_entity_poly.pdbx_seq_one_letter_code
_entity_poly.pdbx_strand_id
1 'polypeptide(L)'
;MENPYTHAAGAAPATAEDQRNSDYQVAIGPNHDYYLPRFEQFDRGGSTIGWHWPAFFATSPWFLYRKMWLPGILNLVYPFVLLFVCGLAAAFLIKPIQAHPLMFALLFLALLAAPWFLLPIYANALYWRHIGRLIERLPRAVAQVPEKRVARLEREGGTGVGGMIAACAGLAFISVAIVGVLAAIAIPAYQDYTIRAQVTEGLNLAGPVKAQVAEFYAANGAWPEQADLGAELPTGLYVSQVVVKGGSVIIVYGGRANTKLQQQGLAIAPALDSQGDIHWICGNFAVPAGARPVGGPTGSDVPDKYLPSMCRTANR
;
A
#
# COMPACT_ATOMS: atom_id res chain seq x y z
N MET A 1 28.17 30.43 -27.76
CA MET A 1 27.11 31.14 -27.04
C MET A 1 27.57 32.58 -26.91
N GLU A 2 26.90 33.50 -27.58
CA GLU A 2 27.21 34.92 -27.43
C GLU A 2 26.86 35.39 -26.01
N ASN A 3 27.78 36.14 -25.41
CA ASN A 3 27.57 36.71 -24.10
C ASN A 3 26.50 37.83 -24.20
N PRO A 4 25.34 37.72 -23.56
CA PRO A 4 24.28 38.72 -23.70
C PRO A 4 24.62 40.11 -23.14
N TYR A 5 25.78 40.27 -22.53
CA TYR A 5 26.28 41.56 -22.01
C TYR A 5 27.38 42.20 -22.90
N THR A 6 27.69 41.64 -24.04
CA THR A 6 28.57 42.31 -25.00
C THR A 6 27.78 43.38 -25.75
N HIS A 7 27.55 44.53 -25.14
CA HIS A 7 27.06 45.71 -25.84
C HIS A 7 28.19 46.32 -26.66
N ALA A 8 27.93 46.58 -27.93
CA ALA A 8 28.82 47.33 -28.79
C ALA A 8 29.07 48.74 -28.16
N ALA A 9 30.31 49.18 -28.16
CA ALA A 9 30.70 50.51 -27.70
C ALA A 9 29.90 51.59 -28.46
N GLY A 10 28.95 52.24 -27.77
CA GLY A 10 28.09 53.30 -28.35
C GLY A 10 26.58 53.11 -28.07
N ALA A 11 26.13 51.99 -27.40
CA ALA A 11 24.72 51.81 -27.03
C ALA A 11 24.37 52.68 -25.81
N ALA A 12 23.14 53.21 -25.76
CA ALA A 12 22.58 53.85 -24.57
C ALA A 12 22.68 52.92 -23.35
N PRO A 13 22.86 53.43 -22.15
CA PRO A 13 22.91 52.61 -20.93
C PRO A 13 21.63 51.75 -20.84
N ALA A 14 21.83 50.44 -20.68
CA ALA A 14 20.73 49.47 -20.58
C ALA A 14 19.75 49.92 -19.49
N THR A 15 18.47 49.91 -19.80
CA THR A 15 17.41 50.20 -18.82
C THR A 15 17.35 49.13 -17.75
N ALA A 16 16.70 49.40 -16.63
CA ALA A 16 16.49 48.38 -15.58
C ALA A 16 15.66 47.20 -16.10
N GLU A 17 14.79 47.47 -17.10
CA GLU A 17 14.00 46.41 -17.78
C GLU A 17 14.90 45.55 -18.68
N ASP A 18 15.79 46.17 -19.47
CA ASP A 18 16.74 45.44 -20.30
C ASP A 18 17.67 44.55 -19.47
N GLN A 19 18.16 45.09 -18.36
CA GLN A 19 19.00 44.31 -17.45
C GLN A 19 18.23 43.11 -16.87
N ARG A 20 16.98 43.30 -16.45
CA ARG A 20 16.13 42.21 -15.93
C ARG A 20 15.84 41.15 -16.98
N ASN A 21 15.52 41.55 -18.20
CA ASN A 21 15.28 40.62 -19.28
C ASN A 21 16.53 39.81 -19.64
N SER A 22 17.70 40.44 -19.61
CA SER A 22 18.98 39.77 -19.75
C SER A 22 19.23 38.75 -18.64
N ASP A 23 18.95 39.13 -17.39
CA ASP A 23 19.04 38.20 -16.24
C ASP A 23 18.08 37.02 -16.38
N TYR A 24 16.86 37.26 -16.82
CA TYR A 24 15.89 36.19 -17.09
C TYR A 24 16.40 35.22 -18.15
N GLN A 25 16.92 35.72 -19.27
CA GLN A 25 17.48 34.87 -20.35
C GLN A 25 18.59 33.96 -19.81
N VAL A 26 19.52 34.50 -19.04
CA VAL A 26 20.62 33.76 -18.46
C VAL A 26 20.11 32.73 -17.42
N ALA A 27 19.24 33.16 -16.52
CA ALA A 27 18.75 32.33 -15.42
C ALA A 27 17.76 31.24 -15.88
N ILE A 28 17.02 31.44 -16.97
CA ILE A 28 16.15 30.43 -17.59
C ILE A 28 16.96 29.40 -18.37
N GLY A 29 17.99 29.88 -19.10
CA GLY A 29 18.79 29.04 -19.99
C GLY A 29 17.97 28.50 -21.18
N PRO A 30 17.99 27.19 -21.47
CA PRO A 30 17.23 26.61 -22.59
C PRO A 30 15.73 26.91 -22.51
N ASN A 31 15.11 27.21 -23.67
CA ASN A 31 13.69 27.58 -23.82
C ASN A 31 13.32 28.97 -23.23
N HIS A 32 14.28 29.90 -23.13
CA HIS A 32 13.98 31.27 -22.70
C HIS A 32 12.95 31.95 -23.61
N ASP A 33 12.92 31.67 -24.91
CA ASP A 33 11.93 32.18 -25.85
C ASP A 33 10.47 31.86 -25.45
N TYR A 34 10.23 30.73 -24.79
CA TYR A 34 8.92 30.36 -24.28
C TYR A 34 8.56 31.12 -23.00
N TYR A 35 9.52 31.31 -22.11
CA TYR A 35 9.25 31.86 -20.76
C TYR A 35 9.34 33.38 -20.69
N LEU A 36 10.28 33.98 -21.42
CA LEU A 36 10.55 35.43 -21.35
C LEU A 36 9.30 36.30 -21.60
N PRO A 37 8.52 36.10 -22.68
CA PRO A 37 7.33 36.90 -22.93
C PRO A 37 6.28 36.76 -21.82
N ARG A 38 6.22 35.60 -21.18
CA ARG A 38 5.31 35.33 -20.05
C ARG A 38 5.76 36.04 -18.79
N PHE A 39 7.07 36.03 -18.52
CA PHE A 39 7.65 36.73 -17.37
C PHE A 39 7.48 38.23 -17.47
N GLU A 40 7.69 38.80 -18.65
CA GLU A 40 7.39 40.22 -18.93
C GLU A 40 5.92 40.56 -18.73
N GLN A 41 5.00 39.68 -19.18
CA GLN A 41 3.58 39.83 -18.92
C GLN A 41 3.27 39.83 -17.41
N PHE A 42 3.90 38.95 -16.63
CA PHE A 42 3.70 38.86 -15.18
C PHE A 42 4.27 40.09 -14.45
N ASP A 43 5.43 40.58 -14.88
CA ASP A 43 6.05 41.81 -14.36
C ASP A 43 5.15 43.04 -14.58
N ARG A 44 4.43 43.09 -15.69
CA ARG A 44 3.45 44.15 -16.00
C ARG A 44 2.09 43.96 -15.31
N GLY A 45 1.96 42.99 -14.39
CA GLY A 45 0.71 42.71 -13.68
C GLY A 45 -0.34 41.93 -14.45
N GLY A 46 0.05 41.26 -15.54
CA GLY A 46 -0.82 40.40 -16.33
C GLY A 46 -1.19 39.09 -15.61
N SER A 47 -2.14 38.35 -16.21
CA SER A 47 -2.62 37.09 -15.62
C SER A 47 -1.48 36.08 -15.47
N THR A 48 -1.35 35.53 -14.25
CA THR A 48 -0.39 34.48 -13.90
C THR A 48 -0.94 33.07 -14.12
N ILE A 49 -2.20 32.96 -14.58
CA ILE A 49 -2.87 31.67 -14.88
C ILE A 49 -2.57 31.27 -16.32
N GLY A 50 -2.08 30.03 -16.50
CA GLY A 50 -1.81 29.53 -17.84
C GLY A 50 -1.45 28.05 -17.80
N TRP A 51 -1.92 27.29 -18.79
CA TRP A 51 -1.65 25.87 -18.87
C TRP A 51 -0.23 25.58 -19.31
N HIS A 52 0.45 24.64 -18.62
CA HIS A 52 1.82 24.24 -18.91
C HIS A 52 1.91 22.72 -19.12
N TRP A 53 1.92 22.27 -20.38
CA TRP A 53 1.91 20.86 -20.75
C TRP A 53 3.07 20.03 -20.15
N PRO A 54 4.33 20.46 -20.18
CA PRO A 54 5.41 19.72 -19.56
C PRO A 54 5.20 19.46 -18.06
N ALA A 55 4.64 20.44 -17.32
CA ALA A 55 4.34 20.27 -15.92
C ALA A 55 3.12 19.37 -15.67
N PHE A 56 2.21 19.26 -16.63
CA PHE A 56 1.08 18.32 -16.54
C PHE A 56 1.54 16.87 -16.68
N PHE A 57 2.35 16.55 -17.71
CA PHE A 57 2.80 15.18 -17.94
C PHE A 57 3.92 14.74 -16.99
N ALA A 58 4.72 15.66 -16.48
CA ALA A 58 5.90 15.37 -15.66
C ALA A 58 6.06 16.38 -14.52
N THR A 59 5.03 16.54 -13.69
CA THR A 59 4.95 17.60 -12.66
C THR A 59 6.20 17.65 -11.78
N SER A 60 6.47 16.63 -10.97
CA SER A 60 7.64 16.63 -10.09
C SER A 60 8.96 16.61 -10.85
N PRO A 61 9.16 15.78 -11.89
CA PRO A 61 10.36 15.82 -12.71
C PRO A 61 10.62 17.20 -13.34
N TRP A 62 9.58 17.90 -13.81
CA TRP A 62 9.73 19.22 -14.40
C TRP A 62 10.20 20.26 -13.36
N PHE A 63 9.60 20.29 -12.17
CA PHE A 63 10.03 21.18 -11.08
C PHE A 63 11.48 20.91 -10.69
N LEU A 64 11.86 19.63 -10.52
CA LEU A 64 13.22 19.23 -10.15
C LEU A 64 14.22 19.56 -11.27
N TYR A 65 13.83 19.36 -12.52
CA TYR A 65 14.63 19.73 -13.70
C TYR A 65 14.89 21.24 -13.75
N ARG A 66 13.91 22.08 -13.37
CA ARG A 66 14.04 23.54 -13.24
C ARG A 66 14.64 23.99 -11.90
N LYS A 67 15.25 23.08 -11.15
CA LYS A 67 15.87 23.32 -9.83
C LYS A 67 14.93 23.88 -8.78
N MET A 68 13.63 23.74 -8.97
CA MET A 68 12.59 24.11 -8.02
C MET A 68 12.36 22.95 -7.04
N TRP A 69 13.31 22.75 -6.14
CA TRP A 69 13.37 21.59 -5.24
C TRP A 69 12.13 21.44 -4.36
N LEU A 70 11.70 22.55 -3.73
CA LEU A 70 10.61 22.50 -2.77
C LEU A 70 9.29 22.01 -3.40
N PRO A 71 8.73 22.66 -4.46
CA PRO A 71 7.50 22.16 -5.06
C PRO A 71 7.66 20.77 -5.70
N GLY A 72 8.83 20.46 -6.25
CA GLY A 72 9.11 19.14 -6.83
C GLY A 72 9.06 18.03 -5.80
N ILE A 73 9.74 18.19 -4.65
CA ILE A 73 9.75 17.21 -3.55
C ILE A 73 8.40 17.15 -2.85
N LEU A 74 7.76 18.29 -2.58
CA LEU A 74 6.45 18.31 -1.95
C LEU A 74 5.41 17.55 -2.78
N ASN A 75 5.38 17.77 -4.10
CA ASN A 75 4.46 17.03 -4.96
C ASN A 75 4.81 15.53 -5.05
N LEU A 76 6.09 15.18 -4.95
CA LEU A 76 6.55 13.80 -4.94
C LEU A 76 6.11 13.03 -3.68
N VAL A 77 6.14 13.70 -2.53
CA VAL A 77 5.80 13.13 -1.21
C VAL A 77 4.28 13.22 -0.94
N TYR A 78 3.59 14.14 -1.59
CA TYR A 78 2.17 14.42 -1.37
C TYR A 78 1.25 13.18 -1.33
N PRO A 79 1.30 12.23 -2.31
CA PRO A 79 0.41 11.07 -2.28
C PRO A 79 0.62 10.18 -1.06
N PHE A 80 1.84 10.07 -0.56
CA PHE A 80 2.14 9.28 0.66
C PHE A 80 1.60 9.97 1.91
N VAL A 81 1.75 11.29 2.01
CA VAL A 81 1.17 12.09 3.11
C VAL A 81 -0.35 12.01 3.07
N LEU A 82 -0.96 12.14 1.90
CA LEU A 82 -2.41 12.02 1.73
C LEU A 82 -2.92 10.64 2.18
N LEU A 83 -2.26 9.56 1.73
CA LEU A 83 -2.60 8.19 2.15
C LEU A 83 -2.50 8.01 3.67
N PHE A 84 -1.43 8.52 4.27
CA PHE A 84 -1.23 8.45 5.72
C PHE A 84 -2.31 9.21 6.49
N VAL A 85 -2.60 10.46 6.09
CA VAL A 85 -3.64 11.29 6.72
C VAL A 85 -5.03 10.66 6.55
N CYS A 86 -5.35 10.17 5.34
CA CYS A 86 -6.62 9.48 5.10
C CYS A 86 -6.72 8.16 5.88
N GLY A 87 -5.63 7.42 6.03
CA GLY A 87 -5.57 6.21 6.86
C GLY A 87 -5.84 6.49 8.34
N LEU A 88 -5.21 7.55 8.89
CA LEU A 88 -5.50 8.00 10.25
C LEU A 88 -6.95 8.47 10.40
N ALA A 89 -7.43 9.29 9.45
CA ALA A 89 -8.81 9.77 9.47
C ALA A 89 -9.82 8.61 9.38
N ALA A 90 -9.53 7.58 8.62
CA ALA A 90 -10.41 6.40 8.51
C ALA A 90 -10.57 5.68 9.85
N ALA A 91 -9.56 5.66 10.72
CA ALA A 91 -9.65 5.07 12.05
C ALA A 91 -10.69 5.79 12.94
N PHE A 92 -10.86 7.11 12.75
CA PHE A 92 -11.84 7.91 13.52
C PHE A 92 -13.17 8.08 12.78
N LEU A 93 -13.18 8.01 11.46
CA LEU A 93 -14.36 8.27 10.61
C LEU A 93 -14.94 6.99 10.02
N ILE A 94 -14.72 5.82 10.63
CA ILE A 94 -15.14 4.53 10.07
C ILE A 94 -16.65 4.46 9.83
N LYS A 95 -17.47 4.96 10.75
CA LYS A 95 -18.94 4.95 10.63
C LYS A 95 -19.43 5.82 9.44
N PRO A 96 -19.08 7.12 9.33
CA PRO A 96 -19.46 7.94 8.18
C PRO A 96 -18.89 7.42 6.84
N ILE A 97 -17.66 6.85 6.83
CA ILE A 97 -17.10 6.24 5.63
C ILE A 97 -17.94 5.04 5.18
N GLN A 98 -18.37 4.17 6.09
CA GLN A 98 -19.24 3.03 5.78
C GLN A 98 -20.64 3.47 5.32
N ALA A 99 -21.16 4.60 5.85
CA ALA A 99 -22.44 5.15 5.43
C ALA A 99 -22.40 5.76 4.01
N HIS A 100 -21.28 6.37 3.62
CA HIS A 100 -21.13 7.08 2.34
C HIS A 100 -19.79 6.73 1.62
N PRO A 101 -19.53 5.45 1.30
CA PRO A 101 -18.21 5.01 0.79
C PRO A 101 -17.86 5.67 -0.55
N LEU A 102 -18.83 5.85 -1.44
CA LEU A 102 -18.60 6.49 -2.74
C LEU A 102 -18.19 7.96 -2.60
N MET A 103 -18.82 8.69 -1.69
CA MET A 103 -18.49 10.10 -1.45
C MET A 103 -17.03 10.24 -0.96
N PHE A 104 -16.61 9.42 0.00
CA PHE A 104 -15.24 9.45 0.51
C PHE A 104 -14.23 9.01 -0.54
N ALA A 105 -14.56 8.01 -1.38
CA ALA A 105 -13.72 7.59 -2.49
C ALA A 105 -13.54 8.70 -3.53
N LEU A 106 -14.61 9.40 -3.91
CA LEU A 106 -14.56 10.52 -4.86
C LEU A 106 -13.77 11.70 -4.29
N LEU A 107 -13.96 12.02 -3.00
CA LEU A 107 -13.18 13.05 -2.31
C LEU A 107 -11.68 12.71 -2.29
N PHE A 108 -11.33 11.48 -1.97
CA PHE A 108 -9.95 11.01 -1.99
C PHE A 108 -9.32 11.11 -3.37
N LEU A 109 -10.04 10.66 -4.42
CA LEU A 109 -9.59 10.76 -5.80
C LEU A 109 -9.42 12.22 -6.25
N ALA A 110 -10.35 13.11 -5.87
CA ALA A 110 -10.26 14.52 -6.17
C ALA A 110 -9.05 15.17 -5.50
N LEU A 111 -8.80 14.88 -4.22
CA LEU A 111 -7.62 15.34 -3.51
C LEU A 111 -6.34 14.80 -4.15
N LEU A 112 -6.29 13.53 -4.50
CA LEU A 112 -5.13 12.91 -5.16
C LEU A 112 -4.83 13.54 -6.51
N ALA A 113 -5.86 13.88 -7.30
CA ALA A 113 -5.73 14.47 -8.62
C ALA A 113 -5.47 15.99 -8.60
N ALA A 114 -5.85 16.68 -7.52
CA ALA A 114 -5.78 18.14 -7.44
C ALA A 114 -4.41 18.73 -7.81
N PRO A 115 -3.26 18.26 -7.31
CA PRO A 115 -1.97 18.81 -7.70
C PRO A 115 -1.64 18.63 -9.19
N TRP A 116 -2.14 17.56 -9.82
CA TRP A 116 -1.92 17.28 -11.24
C TRP A 116 -2.60 18.29 -12.17
N PHE A 117 -3.67 18.92 -11.71
CA PHE A 117 -4.35 19.98 -12.46
C PHE A 117 -3.94 21.36 -12.00
N LEU A 118 -3.78 21.60 -10.69
CA LEU A 118 -3.47 22.91 -10.15
C LEU A 118 -2.04 23.34 -10.44
N LEU A 119 -1.06 22.45 -10.25
CA LEU A 119 0.34 22.82 -10.45
C LEU A 119 0.68 23.21 -11.90
N PRO A 120 0.19 22.52 -12.95
CA PRO A 120 0.39 22.97 -14.33
C PRO A 120 -0.21 24.33 -14.66
N ILE A 121 -1.33 24.69 -14.04
CA ILE A 121 -1.96 26.01 -14.24
C ILE A 121 -1.05 27.13 -13.72
N TYR A 122 -0.38 26.92 -12.59
CA TYR A 122 0.48 27.91 -11.92
C TYR A 122 1.98 27.67 -12.19
N ALA A 123 2.36 26.68 -12.98
CA ALA A 123 3.76 26.30 -13.19
C ALA A 123 4.63 27.47 -13.70
N ASN A 124 4.13 28.21 -14.69
CA ASN A 124 4.84 29.39 -15.23
C ASN A 124 5.01 30.47 -14.16
N ALA A 125 3.97 30.76 -13.37
CA ALA A 125 4.02 31.75 -12.32
C ALA A 125 4.93 31.36 -11.15
N LEU A 126 4.93 30.07 -10.79
CA LEU A 126 5.83 29.53 -9.77
C LEU A 126 7.29 29.62 -10.24
N TYR A 127 7.55 29.37 -11.53
CA TYR A 127 8.86 29.46 -12.10
C TYR A 127 9.34 30.92 -12.19
N TRP A 128 8.49 31.83 -12.65
CA TRP A 128 8.77 33.27 -12.62
C TRP A 128 9.15 33.77 -11.22
N ARG A 129 8.37 33.43 -10.20
CA ARG A 129 8.68 33.79 -8.79
C ARG A 129 9.96 33.13 -8.30
N HIS A 130 10.29 31.93 -8.77
CA HIS A 130 11.53 31.25 -8.42
C HIS A 130 12.74 31.99 -8.99
N ILE A 131 12.72 32.32 -10.28
CA ILE A 131 13.80 33.07 -10.95
C ILE A 131 13.90 34.50 -10.40
N GLY A 132 12.77 35.19 -10.21
CA GLY A 132 12.77 36.52 -9.60
C GLY A 132 13.46 36.54 -8.24
N ARG A 133 13.11 35.59 -7.35
CA ARG A 133 13.77 35.44 -6.05
C ARG A 133 15.27 35.11 -6.16
N LEU A 134 15.67 34.36 -7.17
CA LEU A 134 17.07 34.06 -7.44
C LEU A 134 17.84 35.34 -7.76
N ILE A 135 17.29 36.18 -8.63
CA ILE A 135 17.90 37.46 -9.04
C ILE A 135 17.95 38.44 -7.86
N GLU A 136 16.87 38.60 -7.10
CA GLU A 136 16.79 39.48 -5.92
C GLU A 136 17.78 39.11 -4.80
N ARG A 137 18.06 37.81 -4.64
CA ARG A 137 18.97 37.28 -3.61
C ARG A 137 20.43 37.32 -4.01
N LEU A 138 20.78 37.85 -5.20
CA LEU A 138 22.19 38.00 -5.58
C LEU A 138 22.94 38.90 -4.62
N PRO A 139 24.07 38.46 -4.04
CA PRO A 139 24.89 39.33 -3.19
C PRO A 139 25.36 40.57 -3.98
N ARG A 140 25.37 41.75 -3.37
CA ARG A 140 25.77 43.01 -4.03
C ARG A 140 27.12 42.89 -4.74
N ALA A 141 28.10 42.24 -4.10
CA ALA A 141 29.43 42.03 -4.66
C ALA A 141 29.43 41.17 -5.93
N VAL A 142 28.41 40.29 -6.14
CA VAL A 142 28.23 39.47 -7.34
C VAL A 142 27.41 40.26 -8.36
N ALA A 143 26.37 40.96 -7.92
CA ALA A 143 25.44 41.70 -8.79
C ALA A 143 26.15 42.85 -9.55
N GLN A 144 27.21 43.46 -8.97
CA GLN A 144 27.97 44.56 -9.56
C GLN A 144 29.01 44.11 -10.59
N VAL A 145 29.36 42.84 -10.64
CA VAL A 145 30.36 42.28 -11.56
C VAL A 145 29.64 41.45 -12.60
N PRO A 146 29.52 41.89 -13.89
CA PRO A 146 28.70 41.20 -14.90
C PRO A 146 29.06 39.72 -15.07
N GLU A 147 30.33 39.39 -15.15
CA GLU A 147 30.79 38.00 -15.31
C GLU A 147 30.39 37.10 -14.14
N LYS A 148 30.53 37.61 -12.92
CA LYS A 148 30.14 36.86 -11.70
C LYS A 148 28.63 36.69 -11.62
N ARG A 149 27.87 37.72 -12.04
CA ARG A 149 26.41 37.69 -12.11
C ARG A 149 25.92 36.61 -13.06
N VAL A 150 26.44 36.61 -14.31
CA VAL A 150 26.11 35.57 -15.30
C VAL A 150 26.44 34.18 -14.79
N ALA A 151 27.67 33.96 -14.36
CA ALA A 151 28.11 32.65 -13.84
C ALA A 151 27.26 32.14 -12.65
N ARG A 152 26.78 33.05 -11.80
CA ARG A 152 25.92 32.70 -10.67
C ARG A 152 24.50 32.34 -11.13
N LEU A 153 23.93 33.13 -12.05
CA LEU A 153 22.60 32.88 -12.61
C LEU A 153 22.55 31.59 -13.41
N GLU A 154 23.56 31.30 -14.23
CA GLU A 154 23.68 30.01 -14.95
C GLU A 154 23.78 28.82 -13.97
N ARG A 155 24.58 28.94 -12.93
CA ARG A 155 24.80 27.86 -11.97
C ARG A 155 23.56 27.56 -11.12
N GLU A 156 22.86 28.57 -10.65
CA GLU A 156 21.70 28.42 -9.76
C GLU A 156 20.37 28.31 -10.50
N GLY A 157 20.27 28.97 -11.64
CA GLY A 157 19.15 28.86 -12.57
C GLY A 157 19.29 27.67 -13.54
N GLY A 158 18.68 27.81 -14.72
CA GLY A 158 18.75 26.85 -15.82
C GLY A 158 18.09 25.53 -15.49
N THR A 159 18.71 24.47 -16.01
CA THR A 159 18.19 23.08 -15.88
C THR A 159 19.19 22.18 -15.20
N GLY A 160 18.72 21.16 -14.49
CA GLY A 160 19.58 20.22 -13.79
C GLY A 160 19.03 18.78 -13.83
N VAL A 161 19.66 17.93 -14.65
CA VAL A 161 19.25 16.53 -14.80
C VAL A 161 19.70 15.68 -13.61
N GLY A 162 20.92 15.91 -13.10
CA GLY A 162 21.51 15.08 -12.04
C GLY A 162 20.66 15.06 -10.76
N GLY A 163 20.21 16.22 -10.31
CA GLY A 163 19.34 16.30 -9.13
C GLY A 163 17.95 15.69 -9.33
N MET A 164 17.38 15.82 -10.51
CA MET A 164 16.12 15.15 -10.87
C MET A 164 16.27 13.62 -10.79
N ILE A 165 17.34 13.09 -11.41
CA ILE A 165 17.63 11.64 -11.38
C ILE A 165 17.83 11.17 -9.93
N ALA A 166 18.62 11.88 -9.12
CA ALA A 166 18.89 11.54 -7.73
C ALA A 166 17.60 11.52 -6.89
N ALA A 167 16.72 12.51 -7.07
CA ALA A 167 15.44 12.57 -6.35
C ALA A 167 14.49 11.44 -6.77
N CYS A 168 14.38 11.15 -8.07
CA CYS A 168 13.56 10.04 -8.57
C CYS A 168 14.10 8.68 -8.12
N ALA A 169 15.42 8.47 -8.16
CA ALA A 169 16.06 7.25 -7.68
C ALA A 169 15.87 7.06 -6.17
N GLY A 170 16.03 8.12 -5.38
CA GLY A 170 15.78 8.11 -3.94
C GLY A 170 14.34 7.72 -3.61
N LEU A 171 13.37 8.29 -4.32
CA LEU A 171 11.96 7.92 -4.13
C LEU A 171 11.68 6.47 -4.50
N ALA A 172 12.20 6.00 -5.63
CA ALA A 172 12.05 4.61 -6.05
C ALA A 172 12.61 3.66 -4.99
N PHE A 173 13.78 3.97 -4.43
CA PHE A 173 14.39 3.19 -3.35
C PHE A 173 13.51 3.15 -2.09
N ILE A 174 12.99 4.32 -1.66
CA ILE A 174 12.08 4.42 -0.49
C ILE A 174 10.80 3.61 -0.75
N SER A 175 10.22 3.70 -1.95
CA SER A 175 9.02 2.96 -2.31
C SER A 175 9.22 1.44 -2.24
N VAL A 176 10.35 0.93 -2.75
CA VAL A 176 10.72 -0.49 -2.65
C VAL A 176 10.90 -0.92 -1.20
N ALA A 177 11.53 -0.09 -0.36
CA ALA A 177 11.71 -0.37 1.06
C ALA A 177 10.37 -0.47 1.80
N ILE A 178 9.42 0.45 1.54
CA ILE A 178 8.07 0.42 2.12
C ILE A 178 7.32 -0.85 1.70
N VAL A 179 7.34 -1.20 0.40
CA VAL A 179 6.71 -2.44 -0.10
C VAL A 179 7.34 -3.66 0.57
N GLY A 180 8.67 -3.69 0.73
CA GLY A 180 9.37 -4.76 1.43
C GLY A 180 8.91 -4.95 2.89
N VAL A 181 8.77 -3.86 3.64
CA VAL A 181 8.25 -3.89 5.02
C VAL A 181 6.79 -4.38 5.07
N LEU A 182 5.94 -3.87 4.18
CA LEU A 182 4.54 -4.31 4.12
C LEU A 182 4.43 -5.80 3.75
N ALA A 183 5.24 -6.26 2.80
CA ALA A 183 5.30 -7.67 2.42
C ALA A 183 5.77 -8.56 3.59
N ALA A 184 6.76 -8.12 4.36
CA ALA A 184 7.27 -8.85 5.52
C ALA A 184 6.19 -9.07 6.60
N ILE A 185 5.21 -8.17 6.71
CA ILE A 185 4.08 -8.30 7.64
C ILE A 185 2.92 -9.10 7.00
N ALA A 186 2.61 -8.83 5.73
CA ALA A 186 1.46 -9.40 5.05
C ALA A 186 1.64 -10.88 4.71
N ILE A 187 2.84 -11.31 4.30
CA ILE A 187 3.09 -12.69 3.89
C ILE A 187 2.83 -13.70 5.02
N PRO A 188 3.33 -13.52 6.27
CA PRO A 188 3.02 -14.42 7.36
C PRO A 188 1.52 -14.49 7.69
N ALA A 189 0.84 -13.34 7.68
CA ALA A 189 -0.60 -13.29 7.93
C ALA A 189 -1.40 -14.03 6.85
N TYR A 190 -1.02 -13.88 5.59
CA TYR A 190 -1.63 -14.62 4.47
C TYR A 190 -1.37 -16.13 4.58
N GLN A 191 -0.16 -16.55 4.98
CA GLN A 191 0.15 -17.95 5.22
C GLN A 191 -0.73 -18.54 6.32
N ASP A 192 -0.90 -17.86 7.44
CA ASP A 192 -1.76 -18.33 8.53
C ASP A 192 -3.23 -18.42 8.08
N TYR A 193 -3.70 -17.49 7.25
CA TYR A 193 -5.04 -17.55 6.65
C TYR A 193 -5.22 -18.76 5.74
N THR A 194 -4.26 -19.02 4.86
CA THR A 194 -4.33 -20.17 3.94
C THR A 194 -4.28 -21.50 4.69
N ILE A 195 -3.50 -21.62 5.75
CA ILE A 195 -3.46 -22.82 6.59
C ILE A 195 -4.82 -23.06 7.26
N ARG A 196 -5.48 -22.02 7.77
CA ARG A 196 -6.85 -22.15 8.34
C ARG A 196 -7.86 -22.61 7.31
N ALA A 197 -7.76 -22.16 6.05
CA ALA A 197 -8.61 -22.62 4.97
C ALA A 197 -8.41 -24.12 4.68
N GLN A 198 -7.17 -24.61 4.74
CA GLN A 198 -6.87 -26.05 4.59
C GLN A 198 -7.44 -26.87 5.74
N VAL A 199 -7.38 -26.35 6.98
CA VAL A 199 -8.03 -27.02 8.14
C VAL A 199 -9.54 -27.11 7.94
N THR A 200 -10.16 -26.09 7.37
CA THR A 200 -11.62 -26.08 7.12
C THR A 200 -12.04 -27.16 6.11
N GLU A 201 -11.20 -27.48 5.11
CA GLU A 201 -11.48 -28.60 4.20
C GLU A 201 -11.68 -29.91 4.95
N GLY A 202 -10.79 -30.20 5.91
CA GLY A 202 -10.90 -31.40 6.73
C GLY A 202 -12.19 -31.47 7.54
N LEU A 203 -12.60 -30.35 8.12
CA LEU A 203 -13.85 -30.25 8.85
C LEU A 203 -15.07 -30.48 7.96
N ASN A 204 -15.04 -29.98 6.73
CA ASN A 204 -16.10 -30.20 5.75
C ASN A 204 -16.19 -31.68 5.35
N LEU A 205 -15.05 -32.35 5.14
CA LEU A 205 -14.99 -33.77 4.83
C LEU A 205 -15.47 -34.66 6.00
N ALA A 206 -15.23 -34.22 7.24
CA ALA A 206 -15.69 -34.92 8.44
C ALA A 206 -17.22 -34.84 8.63
N GLY A 207 -17.90 -33.87 8.02
CA GLY A 207 -19.35 -33.66 8.17
C GLY A 207 -20.18 -34.91 7.86
N PRO A 208 -20.11 -35.46 6.64
CA PRO A 208 -20.80 -36.69 6.27
C PRO A 208 -20.41 -37.90 7.15
N VAL A 209 -19.13 -38.00 7.52
CA VAL A 209 -18.64 -39.10 8.36
C VAL A 209 -19.23 -39.04 9.78
N LYS A 210 -19.37 -37.86 10.35
CA LYS A 210 -20.06 -37.66 11.66
C LYS A 210 -21.54 -38.15 11.58
N ALA A 211 -22.22 -37.86 10.47
CA ALA A 211 -23.59 -38.30 10.28
C ALA A 211 -23.66 -39.84 10.26
N GLN A 212 -22.77 -40.52 9.50
CA GLN A 212 -22.69 -41.97 9.48
C GLN A 212 -22.40 -42.58 10.86
N VAL A 213 -21.49 -41.97 11.63
CA VAL A 213 -21.19 -42.41 13.02
C VAL A 213 -22.41 -42.26 13.90
N ALA A 214 -23.15 -41.15 13.83
CA ALA A 214 -24.34 -40.93 14.59
C ALA A 214 -25.48 -41.91 14.24
N GLU A 215 -25.70 -42.17 12.96
CA GLU A 215 -26.66 -43.17 12.46
C GLU A 215 -26.35 -44.59 12.95
N PHE A 216 -25.06 -44.96 12.87
CA PHE A 216 -24.63 -46.28 13.35
C PHE A 216 -24.89 -46.42 14.87
N TYR A 217 -24.53 -45.40 15.63
CA TYR A 217 -24.80 -45.41 17.09
C TYR A 217 -26.28 -45.49 17.42
N ALA A 218 -27.12 -44.76 16.70
CA ALA A 218 -28.56 -44.77 16.89
C ALA A 218 -29.17 -46.17 16.59
N ALA A 219 -28.62 -46.89 15.59
CA ALA A 219 -29.10 -48.20 15.21
C ALA A 219 -28.58 -49.36 16.09
N ASN A 220 -27.34 -49.23 16.61
CA ASN A 220 -26.64 -50.36 17.25
C ASN A 220 -26.36 -50.12 18.75
N GLY A 221 -26.53 -48.91 19.27
CA GLY A 221 -26.20 -48.57 20.64
C GLY A 221 -24.70 -48.58 20.99
N ALA A 222 -23.83 -48.74 19.99
CA ALA A 222 -22.37 -48.84 20.15
C ALA A 222 -21.65 -47.89 19.20
N TRP A 223 -20.51 -47.36 19.62
CA TRP A 223 -19.70 -46.49 18.76
C TRP A 223 -18.92 -47.29 17.71
N PRO A 224 -18.97 -46.92 16.41
CA PRO A 224 -18.35 -47.67 15.36
C PRO A 224 -16.80 -47.50 15.32
N GLU A 225 -16.15 -48.55 14.89
CA GLU A 225 -14.82 -48.52 14.32
C GLU A 225 -14.91 -48.28 12.80
N GLN A 226 -13.80 -47.94 12.14
CA GLN A 226 -13.79 -47.71 10.68
C GLN A 226 -14.35 -48.89 9.88
N ALA A 227 -14.05 -50.12 10.31
CA ALA A 227 -14.50 -51.32 9.65
C ALA A 227 -16.04 -51.49 9.66
N ASP A 228 -16.70 -50.94 10.64
CA ASP A 228 -18.16 -51.07 10.82
C ASP A 228 -18.93 -50.15 9.83
N LEU A 229 -18.30 -49.08 9.33
CA LEU A 229 -18.94 -48.15 8.42
C LEU A 229 -18.95 -48.62 6.96
N GLY A 230 -18.15 -49.66 6.60
CA GLY A 230 -18.20 -50.36 5.30
C GLY A 230 -17.93 -49.48 4.08
N ALA A 231 -17.61 -48.21 4.27
CA ALA A 231 -17.42 -47.22 3.20
C ALA A 231 -15.98 -46.77 3.14
N GLU A 232 -15.53 -46.42 1.93
CA GLU A 232 -14.29 -45.70 1.73
C GLU A 232 -14.47 -44.25 2.26
N LEU A 233 -13.68 -43.89 3.26
CA LEU A 233 -13.80 -42.55 3.88
C LEU A 233 -13.20 -41.46 2.99
N PRO A 234 -13.74 -40.24 3.00
CA PRO A 234 -13.35 -39.19 2.08
C PRO A 234 -11.88 -38.75 2.27
N THR A 235 -11.23 -38.47 1.16
CA THR A 235 -9.92 -37.79 1.09
C THR A 235 -10.07 -36.45 0.39
N GLY A 236 -9.10 -35.58 0.55
CA GLY A 236 -9.14 -34.24 -0.05
C GLY A 236 -7.79 -33.78 -0.59
N LEU A 237 -7.74 -32.53 -1.02
CA LEU A 237 -6.51 -31.96 -1.53
C LEU A 237 -5.48 -31.77 -0.40
N TYR A 238 -5.94 -31.41 0.79
CA TYR A 238 -5.14 -31.15 1.99
C TYR A 238 -5.37 -32.21 3.10
N VAL A 239 -6.23 -33.19 2.85
CA VAL A 239 -6.53 -34.30 3.76
C VAL A 239 -6.08 -35.59 3.16
N SER A 240 -5.10 -36.24 3.78
CA SER A 240 -4.58 -37.53 3.30
C SER A 240 -5.54 -38.68 3.61
N GLN A 241 -6.20 -38.64 4.78
CA GLN A 241 -7.17 -39.62 5.19
C GLN A 241 -8.09 -39.09 6.29
N VAL A 242 -9.29 -39.65 6.35
CA VAL A 242 -10.18 -39.56 7.50
C VAL A 242 -10.27 -40.94 8.11
N VAL A 243 -10.19 -41.09 9.42
CA VAL A 243 -10.24 -42.36 10.14
C VAL A 243 -11.32 -42.28 11.22
N VAL A 244 -12.06 -43.38 11.42
CA VAL A 244 -12.99 -43.48 12.54
C VAL A 244 -12.44 -44.50 13.55
N LYS A 245 -12.38 -44.07 14.85
CA LYS A 245 -11.91 -44.91 15.95
C LYS A 245 -12.77 -44.68 17.17
N GLY A 246 -13.53 -45.71 17.58
CA GLY A 246 -14.45 -45.58 18.74
C GLY A 246 -15.46 -44.45 18.56
N GLY A 247 -15.97 -44.24 17.35
CA GLY A 247 -16.88 -43.13 17.03
C GLY A 247 -16.23 -41.75 16.87
N SER A 248 -14.95 -41.56 17.22
CA SER A 248 -14.21 -40.30 16.93
C SER A 248 -13.78 -40.27 15.50
N VAL A 249 -14.06 -39.17 14.81
CA VAL A 249 -13.61 -38.87 13.44
C VAL A 249 -12.27 -38.15 13.49
N ILE A 250 -11.22 -38.76 13.01
CA ILE A 250 -9.86 -38.26 13.00
C ILE A 250 -9.48 -37.84 11.59
N ILE A 251 -9.18 -36.58 11.40
CA ILE A 251 -8.75 -35.97 10.13
C ILE A 251 -7.22 -35.93 10.17
N VAL A 252 -6.56 -36.55 9.19
CA VAL A 252 -5.10 -36.49 9.03
C VAL A 252 -4.78 -35.62 7.84
N TYR A 253 -4.12 -34.49 8.07
CA TYR A 253 -3.72 -33.55 7.01
C TYR A 253 -2.49 -34.08 6.26
N GLY A 254 -2.49 -33.89 4.94
CA GLY A 254 -1.41 -34.39 4.09
C GLY A 254 -1.59 -33.97 2.63
N GLY A 255 -1.04 -34.72 1.70
CA GLY A 255 -1.11 -34.37 0.29
C GLY A 255 -0.47 -33.01 0.01
N ARG A 256 -1.24 -32.03 -0.47
CA ARG A 256 -0.80 -30.68 -0.76
C ARG A 256 -0.92 -29.71 0.43
N ALA A 257 -1.17 -30.21 1.63
CA ALA A 257 -1.25 -29.38 2.83
C ALA A 257 0.08 -28.66 3.09
N ASN A 258 -0.01 -27.48 3.73
CA ASN A 258 1.17 -26.74 4.18
C ASN A 258 2.03 -27.64 5.09
N THR A 259 3.35 -27.45 5.06
CA THR A 259 4.30 -28.25 5.86
C THR A 259 3.98 -28.25 7.36
N LYS A 260 3.35 -27.18 7.87
CA LYS A 260 2.92 -27.07 9.27
C LYS A 260 1.69 -27.93 9.60
N LEU A 261 0.99 -28.46 8.59
CA LEU A 261 -0.15 -29.36 8.75
C LEU A 261 0.19 -30.81 8.35
N GLN A 262 1.29 -31.05 7.66
CA GLN A 262 1.67 -32.38 7.21
C GLN A 262 1.70 -33.37 8.39
N GLN A 263 0.96 -34.46 8.25
CA GLN A 263 0.80 -35.54 9.23
C GLN A 263 0.19 -35.10 10.58
N GLN A 264 -0.36 -33.87 10.67
CA GLN A 264 -1.07 -33.44 11.86
C GLN A 264 -2.48 -34.01 11.88
N GLY A 265 -2.93 -34.42 13.07
CA GLY A 265 -4.25 -34.97 13.32
C GLY A 265 -5.18 -33.96 14.00
N LEU A 266 -6.45 -33.98 13.62
CA LEU A 266 -7.54 -33.27 14.29
C LEU A 266 -8.68 -34.26 14.56
N ALA A 267 -8.95 -34.54 15.83
CA ALA A 267 -10.04 -35.42 16.22
C ALA A 267 -11.34 -34.62 16.48
N ILE A 268 -12.44 -35.20 16.05
CA ILE A 268 -13.80 -34.74 16.40
C ILE A 268 -14.48 -35.91 17.11
N ALA A 269 -14.61 -35.79 18.41
CA ALA A 269 -15.11 -36.88 19.29
C ALA A 269 -16.56 -36.65 19.70
N PRO A 270 -17.37 -37.71 19.82
CA PRO A 270 -18.71 -37.61 20.36
C PRO A 270 -18.69 -37.44 21.88
N ALA A 271 -19.67 -36.69 22.40
CA ALA A 271 -20.01 -36.60 23.81
C ALA A 271 -21.51 -36.70 23.93
N LEU A 272 -22.00 -37.34 24.98
CA LEU A 272 -23.42 -37.45 25.28
C LEU A 272 -23.77 -36.52 26.43
N ASP A 273 -24.89 -35.81 26.31
CA ASP A 273 -25.46 -35.06 27.40
C ASP A 273 -26.38 -35.95 28.28
N SER A 274 -27.02 -35.33 29.27
CA SER A 274 -27.93 -36.05 30.19
C SER A 274 -29.22 -36.53 29.52
N GLN A 275 -29.54 -36.06 28.33
CA GLN A 275 -30.71 -36.43 27.53
C GLN A 275 -30.40 -37.51 26.50
N GLY A 276 -29.09 -37.82 26.32
CA GLY A 276 -28.60 -38.77 25.31
C GLY A 276 -28.31 -38.15 23.94
N ASP A 277 -28.37 -36.82 23.87
CA ASP A 277 -28.05 -36.12 22.61
C ASP A 277 -26.55 -36.09 22.35
N ILE A 278 -26.18 -36.27 21.08
CA ILE A 278 -24.77 -36.29 20.63
C ILE A 278 -24.25 -34.87 20.40
N HIS A 279 -23.27 -34.48 21.18
CA HIS A 279 -22.47 -33.29 20.98
C HIS A 279 -21.10 -33.65 20.40
N TRP A 280 -20.61 -32.87 19.42
CA TRP A 280 -19.30 -33.11 18.81
C TRP A 280 -18.26 -32.18 19.40
N ILE A 281 -17.24 -32.74 20.04
CA ILE A 281 -16.10 -32.03 20.61
C ILE A 281 -14.99 -31.99 19.54
N CYS A 282 -14.61 -30.81 19.09
CA CYS A 282 -13.57 -30.63 18.07
C CYS A 282 -12.24 -30.27 18.73
N GLY A 283 -11.21 -31.05 18.45
CA GLY A 283 -9.83 -30.78 18.87
C GLY A 283 -9.69 -30.62 20.38
N ASN A 284 -9.17 -29.49 20.79
CA ASN A 284 -8.88 -29.18 22.21
C ASN A 284 -10.02 -28.39 22.90
N PHE A 285 -11.21 -28.32 22.29
CA PHE A 285 -12.34 -27.60 22.88
C PHE A 285 -12.82 -28.25 24.18
N ALA A 286 -13.24 -27.45 25.12
CA ALA A 286 -13.76 -27.94 26.37
C ALA A 286 -15.06 -28.71 26.15
N VAL A 287 -15.24 -29.80 26.90
CA VAL A 287 -16.51 -30.56 26.95
C VAL A 287 -17.64 -29.64 27.42
N PRO A 288 -18.77 -29.57 26.68
CA PRO A 288 -19.94 -28.79 27.15
C PRO A 288 -20.39 -29.19 28.54
N ALA A 289 -20.87 -28.24 29.34
CA ALA A 289 -21.37 -28.50 30.67
C ALA A 289 -22.52 -29.50 30.60
N GLY A 290 -22.45 -30.55 31.42
CA GLY A 290 -23.45 -31.63 31.46
C GLY A 290 -23.26 -32.75 30.44
N ALA A 291 -22.32 -32.62 29.47
CA ALA A 291 -21.96 -33.66 28.55
C ALA A 291 -20.73 -34.44 29.08
N ARG A 292 -20.65 -35.71 28.72
CA ARG A 292 -19.47 -36.57 28.98
C ARG A 292 -18.90 -37.06 27.66
N PRO A 293 -17.59 -37.04 27.48
CA PRO A 293 -16.96 -37.68 26.28
C PRO A 293 -17.29 -39.17 26.30
N VAL A 294 -17.68 -39.68 25.16
CA VAL A 294 -17.96 -41.10 24.93
C VAL A 294 -17.31 -41.46 23.59
N GLY A 295 -16.49 -42.48 23.59
CA GLY A 295 -15.86 -42.90 22.37
C GLY A 295 -14.35 -42.76 22.34
N GLY A 296 -13.81 -42.64 21.15
CA GLY A 296 -12.38 -42.72 20.89
C GLY A 296 -11.54 -41.48 21.21
N PRO A 297 -10.38 -41.31 20.55
CA PRO A 297 -9.45 -40.23 20.84
C PRO A 297 -10.06 -38.83 20.67
N THR A 298 -9.63 -37.91 21.52
CA THR A 298 -9.91 -36.48 21.47
C THR A 298 -8.59 -35.71 21.26
N GLY A 299 -8.68 -34.44 20.91
CA GLY A 299 -7.52 -33.55 20.81
C GLY A 299 -7.11 -33.21 19.39
N SER A 300 -6.05 -32.44 19.27
CA SER A 300 -5.51 -32.00 18.00
C SER A 300 -3.99 -31.81 18.09
N ASP A 301 -3.27 -32.30 17.09
CA ASP A 301 -1.86 -31.95 16.88
C ASP A 301 -1.71 -30.65 16.10
N VAL A 302 -2.79 -30.17 15.45
CA VAL A 302 -2.81 -28.91 14.74
C VAL A 302 -2.72 -27.76 15.74
N PRO A 303 -1.76 -26.84 15.60
CA PRO A 303 -1.63 -25.70 16.51
C PRO A 303 -2.91 -24.86 16.60
N ASP A 304 -3.29 -24.45 17.80
CA ASP A 304 -4.55 -23.74 18.10
C ASP A 304 -4.78 -22.51 17.21
N LYS A 305 -3.72 -21.79 16.82
CA LYS A 305 -3.82 -20.61 15.95
C LYS A 305 -4.40 -20.92 14.55
N TYR A 306 -4.32 -22.16 14.11
CA TYR A 306 -4.87 -22.60 12.81
C TYR A 306 -6.25 -23.22 12.92
N LEU A 307 -6.67 -23.59 14.13
CA LEU A 307 -7.99 -24.16 14.38
C LEU A 307 -9.09 -23.08 14.31
N PRO A 308 -10.31 -23.40 13.87
CA PRO A 308 -11.48 -22.56 14.08
C PRO A 308 -11.76 -22.38 15.57
N SER A 309 -12.48 -21.34 15.94
CA SER A 309 -12.79 -21.02 17.37
C SER A 309 -13.44 -22.17 18.13
N MET A 310 -14.27 -22.95 17.42
CA MET A 310 -14.99 -24.12 17.98
C MET A 310 -14.10 -25.35 18.25
N CYS A 311 -12.83 -25.31 17.83
CA CYS A 311 -11.89 -26.42 18.03
C CYS A 311 -10.68 -26.02 18.86
N ARG A 312 -10.59 -24.76 19.30
CA ARG A 312 -9.48 -24.26 20.12
C ARG A 312 -9.68 -24.55 21.59
N THR A 313 -8.58 -24.60 22.30
CA THR A 313 -8.62 -24.54 23.78
C THR A 313 -9.38 -23.27 24.20
N ALA A 314 -10.39 -23.40 25.05
CA ALA A 314 -11.08 -22.24 25.61
C ALA A 314 -10.05 -21.43 26.41
N ASN A 315 -9.72 -20.23 25.98
CA ASN A 315 -8.95 -19.30 26.79
C ASN A 315 -9.80 -18.98 28.04
N ARG A 316 -9.34 -19.43 29.21
CA ARG A 316 -9.87 -19.05 30.50
C ARG A 316 -9.52 -17.62 30.83
#